data_59eaca71ec882c3ccad16370da37dab5
#
_entry.id   59eaca71ec882c3ccad16370da37dab5
#
_cell.length_a   1.000
_cell.length_b   1.000
_cell.length_c   1.000
_cell.angle_alpha   90.00
_cell.angle_beta   90.00
_cell.angle_gamma   90.00
#
_symmetry.space_group_name_H-M   'P 1'
#
loop_
_entity.id
_entity.type
_entity.pdbx_description
1 polymer ?
#
loop_
_entity_poly.entity_id
_entity_poly.type
_entity_poly.pdbx_seq_one_letter_code
_entity_poly.pdbx_strand_id
1 'polypeptide(L)'
;MIRFLALLLLTALCSSSVWAAREPLAEPKLSRELQQLEEGSHSERVFRLRVAVLAANYDAYPPDVQGRIVRLQCWAMPAERDGEYRRVVEFADKALQRARERKDGLTEAGLLTCRGFHQQLLGNMKQAKADYEQALQLARNLGDRLQEADILSQRGDMYAYQGKLAEGLQELMEAHRGYEALGLDGKARETLGHIANAYRRMGLYERAEGYFKELEKEYEKEGEEERQISIISQQGVLYSEMGEYARARPLLEQAEQFYRKQQQYGFLAWSQIELATILHYQGKGDQAMAKLQQAEAILLRSSDIDSVTQGHWQLVMGMVLETQGKLSEALASLARAEPIFVKENNQRFLTRLYEVRSRIFESKGQIKEALANLKLYVKTRTAVEKVLMEQRTLQMRFEFDMARKELAHQTLKTKQLLQEAELQQLRERRYWQYLVVSLLLVLMGIAVFYQYRRSRKMHHLAMTDELTGIHNRRQIQKLGEESFQQSRSSGKPFSVLLLDIYHFKQVNDQLGHHVGDSVLVAVASSAEGQLRSLDRIGRNGGEEFLVLLPDTGLDEAVEVAERIRYQISLLKVDGVPEGHAIHVSIGCAELSSLDETLSDLIKRADGAMYRAKQAGRNLVMRAE
;
A
#
# COMPACT_ATOMS: atom_id res chain seq x y z
N MET A 1 3.43 -48.60 -51.59
CA MET A 1 4.81 -48.29 -51.08
C MET A 1 4.97 -46.84 -50.58
N ILE A 2 4.47 -45.83 -51.27
CA ILE A 2 4.63 -44.41 -50.85
C ILE A 2 3.85 -44.02 -49.58
N ARG A 3 2.67 -44.65 -49.30
CA ARG A 3 1.91 -44.40 -48.07
C ARG A 3 2.48 -45.06 -46.81
N PHE A 4 3.27 -46.14 -46.97
CA PHE A 4 3.96 -46.83 -45.87
C PHE A 4 5.23 -46.12 -45.44
N LEU A 5 5.95 -45.46 -46.39
CA LEU A 5 7.11 -44.63 -46.07
C LEU A 5 6.71 -43.30 -45.38
N ALA A 6 5.54 -42.71 -45.74
CA ALA A 6 5.03 -41.52 -45.08
C ALA A 6 4.62 -41.76 -43.64
N LEU A 7 4.06 -42.98 -43.34
CA LEU A 7 3.72 -43.34 -41.98
C LEU A 7 4.94 -43.62 -41.10
N LEU A 8 6.00 -44.25 -41.67
CA LEU A 8 7.27 -44.46 -40.97
C LEU A 8 8.06 -43.16 -40.75
N LEU A 9 7.97 -42.20 -41.65
CA LEU A 9 8.58 -40.86 -41.48
C LEU A 9 7.81 -40.02 -40.46
N LEU A 10 6.48 -40.15 -40.37
CA LEU A 10 5.68 -39.46 -39.34
C LEU A 10 5.91 -40.09 -37.95
N THR A 11 6.09 -41.40 -37.84
CA THR A 11 6.42 -42.05 -36.56
C THR A 11 7.87 -41.79 -36.14
N ALA A 12 8.83 -41.65 -37.10
CA ALA A 12 10.21 -41.29 -36.80
C ALA A 12 10.36 -39.79 -36.43
N LEU A 13 9.54 -38.91 -37.00
CA LEU A 13 9.51 -37.48 -36.63
C LEU A 13 8.82 -37.23 -35.29
N CYS A 14 7.83 -38.07 -34.93
CA CYS A 14 7.22 -38.01 -33.59
C CYS A 14 8.11 -38.60 -32.49
N SER A 15 8.97 -39.59 -32.81
CA SER A 15 9.87 -40.21 -31.82
C SER A 15 11.19 -39.45 -31.63
N SER A 16 11.64 -38.69 -32.63
CA SER A 16 12.86 -37.90 -32.50
C SER A 16 12.64 -36.49 -31.87
N SER A 17 11.42 -35.99 -31.83
CA SER A 17 11.14 -34.70 -31.20
C SER A 17 10.83 -34.76 -29.69
N VAL A 18 10.69 -35.98 -29.14
CA VAL A 18 10.42 -36.18 -27.68
C VAL A 18 11.70 -36.44 -26.88
N TRP A 19 12.84 -36.75 -27.56
CA TRP A 19 14.10 -37.12 -26.89
C TRP A 19 15.26 -36.10 -27.01
N ALA A 20 14.98 -34.89 -27.40
CA ALA A 20 15.93 -33.83 -27.11
C ALA A 20 15.70 -33.41 -25.67
N ALA A 21 16.50 -33.91 -24.75
CA ALA A 21 16.62 -33.37 -23.40
C ALA A 21 16.87 -31.87 -23.56
N ARG A 22 15.80 -31.05 -23.40
CA ARG A 22 15.98 -29.60 -23.41
C ARG A 22 16.80 -29.25 -22.17
N GLU A 23 17.77 -28.38 -22.35
CA GLU A 23 18.52 -27.83 -21.21
C GLU A 23 17.59 -27.31 -20.12
N PRO A 24 17.96 -27.44 -18.84
CA PRO A 24 17.17 -26.90 -17.75
C PRO A 24 16.84 -25.43 -18.00
N LEU A 25 15.62 -25.03 -17.73
CA LEU A 25 15.20 -23.64 -17.88
C LEU A 25 16.00 -22.74 -16.92
N ALA A 26 16.48 -21.60 -17.41
CA ALA A 26 17.12 -20.61 -16.58
C ALA A 26 16.12 -20.00 -15.56
N GLU A 27 16.59 -19.64 -14.37
CA GLU A 27 15.83 -19.17 -13.21
C GLU A 27 14.61 -18.28 -13.51
N PRO A 28 14.70 -17.14 -14.26
CA PRO A 28 13.54 -16.27 -14.47
C PRO A 28 12.44 -16.90 -15.34
N LYS A 29 12.83 -17.79 -16.29
CA LYS A 29 11.88 -18.50 -17.15
C LYS A 29 11.23 -19.66 -16.41
N LEU A 30 11.99 -20.35 -15.58
CA LEU A 30 11.54 -21.47 -14.77
C LEU A 30 10.50 -21.02 -13.73
N SER A 31 10.79 -19.93 -13.02
CA SER A 31 9.87 -19.39 -12.02
C SER A 31 8.53 -18.99 -12.65
N ARG A 32 8.56 -18.32 -13.81
CA ARG A 32 7.34 -17.94 -14.55
C ARG A 32 6.57 -19.15 -15.05
N GLU A 33 7.28 -20.16 -15.55
CA GLU A 33 6.67 -21.42 -16.05
C GLU A 33 5.95 -22.16 -14.92
N LEU A 34 6.61 -22.34 -13.77
CA LEU A 34 6.02 -22.98 -12.61
C LEU A 34 4.80 -22.19 -12.08
N GLN A 35 4.89 -20.89 -12.03
CA GLN A 35 3.78 -20.04 -11.62
C GLN A 35 2.57 -20.20 -12.55
N GLN A 36 2.76 -20.17 -13.86
CA GLN A 36 1.68 -20.37 -14.84
C GLN A 36 1.03 -21.76 -14.73
N LEU A 37 1.82 -22.79 -14.43
CA LEU A 37 1.30 -24.15 -14.22
C LEU A 37 0.49 -24.25 -12.92
N GLU A 38 0.92 -23.62 -11.84
CA GLU A 38 0.21 -23.59 -10.56
C GLU A 38 -1.07 -22.74 -10.62
N GLU A 39 -1.08 -21.68 -11.42
CA GLU A 39 -2.24 -20.82 -11.66
C GLU A 39 -3.32 -21.47 -12.55
N GLY A 40 -3.02 -22.59 -13.19
CA GLY A 40 -3.98 -23.32 -14.02
C GLY A 40 -4.28 -22.65 -15.38
N SER A 41 -3.33 -21.86 -15.92
CA SER A 41 -3.51 -21.06 -17.15
C SER A 41 -3.46 -21.88 -18.45
N HIS A 42 -3.49 -23.22 -18.40
CA HIS A 42 -3.26 -24.08 -19.55
C HIS A 42 -4.34 -25.16 -19.71
N SER A 43 -4.58 -25.58 -20.98
CA SER A 43 -5.37 -26.79 -21.22
C SER A 43 -4.67 -28.03 -20.63
N GLU A 44 -5.45 -29.04 -20.24
CA GLU A 44 -4.94 -30.25 -19.59
C GLU A 44 -3.79 -30.91 -20.36
N ARG A 45 -3.90 -31.00 -21.68
CA ARG A 45 -2.86 -31.58 -22.55
C ARG A 45 -1.55 -30.77 -22.49
N VAL A 46 -1.64 -29.44 -22.50
CA VAL A 46 -0.46 -28.56 -22.41
C VAL A 46 0.17 -28.65 -21.04
N PHE A 47 -0.66 -28.65 -19.98
CA PHE A 47 -0.23 -28.83 -18.60
C PHE A 47 0.59 -30.12 -18.44
N ARG A 48 0.04 -31.26 -18.84
CA ARG A 48 0.72 -32.56 -18.76
C ARG A 48 2.06 -32.57 -19.50
N LEU A 49 2.11 -32.02 -20.72
CA LEU A 49 3.35 -31.95 -21.52
C LEU A 49 4.43 -31.08 -20.85
N ARG A 50 4.05 -29.93 -20.33
CA ARG A 50 5.00 -29.00 -19.69
C ARG A 50 5.53 -29.58 -18.38
N VAL A 51 4.67 -30.16 -17.55
CA VAL A 51 5.09 -30.86 -16.34
C VAL A 51 6.03 -32.01 -16.64
N ALA A 52 5.78 -32.80 -17.70
CA ALA A 52 6.67 -33.89 -18.12
C ALA A 52 8.07 -33.38 -18.51
N VAL A 53 8.17 -32.23 -19.18
CA VAL A 53 9.46 -31.60 -19.53
C VAL A 53 10.23 -31.15 -18.28
N LEU A 54 9.54 -30.56 -17.29
CA LEU A 54 10.16 -30.17 -16.02
C LEU A 54 10.61 -31.41 -15.23
N ALA A 55 9.79 -32.45 -15.19
CA ALA A 55 10.10 -33.69 -14.50
C ALA A 55 11.29 -34.44 -15.09
N ALA A 56 11.51 -34.37 -16.41
CA ALA A 56 12.67 -34.98 -17.08
C ALA A 56 14.01 -34.35 -16.63
N ASN A 57 13.99 -33.12 -16.13
CA ASN A 57 15.16 -32.39 -15.64
C ASN A 57 15.16 -32.24 -14.12
N TYR A 58 14.39 -33.03 -13.40
CA TYR A 58 14.14 -32.90 -11.96
C TYR A 58 15.40 -32.71 -11.11
N ASP A 59 16.42 -33.56 -11.35
CA ASP A 59 17.67 -33.56 -10.57
C ASP A 59 18.56 -32.32 -10.81
N ALA A 60 18.31 -31.60 -11.90
CA ALA A 60 19.05 -30.37 -12.22
C ALA A 60 18.52 -29.13 -11.48
N TYR A 61 17.38 -29.23 -10.82
CA TYR A 61 16.74 -28.11 -10.14
C TYR A 61 16.99 -28.10 -8.63
N PRO A 62 16.96 -26.92 -7.97
CA PRO A 62 17.11 -26.82 -6.53
C PRO A 62 15.93 -27.47 -5.77
N PRO A 63 16.10 -27.82 -4.48
CA PRO A 63 15.12 -28.62 -3.72
C PRO A 63 13.71 -28.02 -3.65
N ASP A 64 13.59 -26.70 -3.56
CA ASP A 64 12.31 -25.99 -3.54
C ASP A 64 11.56 -26.10 -4.89
N VAL A 65 12.28 -25.98 -5.99
CA VAL A 65 11.75 -26.21 -7.34
C VAL A 65 11.37 -27.68 -7.54
N GLN A 66 12.20 -28.61 -7.05
CA GLN A 66 11.88 -30.05 -7.07
C GLN A 66 10.56 -30.34 -6.36
N GLY A 67 10.31 -29.70 -5.21
CA GLY A 67 9.06 -29.84 -4.47
C GLY A 67 7.85 -29.39 -5.30
N ARG A 68 7.95 -28.23 -5.97
CA ARG A 68 6.90 -27.73 -6.87
C ARG A 68 6.64 -28.67 -8.04
N ILE A 69 7.69 -29.16 -8.69
CA ILE A 69 7.55 -30.12 -9.80
C ILE A 69 6.85 -31.41 -9.36
N VAL A 70 7.20 -31.96 -8.21
CA VAL A 70 6.57 -33.20 -7.68
C VAL A 70 5.07 -33.01 -7.41
N ARG A 71 4.68 -31.85 -6.85
CA ARG A 71 3.26 -31.51 -6.68
C ARG A 71 2.54 -31.49 -8.03
N LEU A 72 3.08 -30.77 -9.01
CA LEU A 72 2.51 -30.69 -10.35
C LEU A 72 2.47 -32.05 -11.05
N GLN A 73 3.49 -32.91 -10.87
CA GLN A 73 3.49 -34.27 -11.40
C GLN A 73 2.32 -35.09 -10.87
N CYS A 74 1.98 -34.99 -9.59
CA CYS A 74 0.86 -35.71 -9.00
C CYS A 74 -0.46 -35.41 -9.75
N TRP A 75 -0.69 -34.12 -10.09
CA TRP A 75 -1.86 -33.70 -10.85
C TRP A 75 -1.77 -34.00 -12.36
N ALA A 76 -0.56 -34.08 -12.91
CA ALA A 76 -0.34 -34.33 -14.34
C ALA A 76 -0.40 -35.79 -14.73
N MET A 77 -0.40 -36.70 -13.76
CA MET A 77 -0.50 -38.13 -14.04
C MET A 77 -1.85 -38.49 -14.69
N PRO A 78 -1.85 -39.30 -15.77
CA PRO A 78 -3.10 -39.77 -16.33
C PRO A 78 -3.90 -40.58 -15.29
N ALA A 79 -5.14 -40.19 -15.06
CA ALA A 79 -5.99 -40.81 -14.06
C ALA A 79 -7.45 -40.73 -14.50
N GLU A 80 -7.91 -41.74 -15.23
CA GLU A 80 -9.29 -41.88 -15.74
C GLU A 80 -10.02 -43.09 -15.17
N ARG A 81 -9.28 -44.01 -14.53
CA ARG A 81 -9.80 -45.32 -14.04
C ARG A 81 -9.25 -45.64 -12.64
N ASP A 82 -9.95 -46.51 -11.92
CA ASP A 82 -9.56 -46.96 -10.57
C ASP A 82 -8.08 -47.37 -10.47
N GLY A 83 -7.58 -48.12 -11.45
CA GLY A 83 -6.18 -48.56 -11.47
C GLY A 83 -5.19 -47.43 -11.64
N GLU A 84 -5.59 -46.35 -12.31
CA GLU A 84 -4.78 -45.14 -12.50
C GLU A 84 -4.83 -44.23 -11.26
N TYR A 85 -6.01 -44.07 -10.67
CA TYR A 85 -6.14 -43.38 -9.38
C TYR A 85 -5.26 -44.03 -8.30
N ARG A 86 -5.22 -45.38 -8.22
CA ARG A 86 -4.33 -46.09 -7.29
C ARG A 86 -2.85 -45.79 -7.55
N ARG A 87 -2.41 -45.74 -8.83
CA ARG A 87 -1.03 -45.37 -9.18
C ARG A 87 -0.66 -43.95 -8.74
N VAL A 88 -1.60 -42.98 -8.86
CA VAL A 88 -1.37 -41.63 -8.37
C VAL A 88 -1.28 -41.63 -6.84
N VAL A 89 -2.12 -42.35 -6.13
CA VAL A 89 -2.04 -42.51 -4.68
C VAL A 89 -0.69 -43.09 -4.24
N GLU A 90 -0.25 -44.19 -4.90
CA GLU A 90 1.07 -44.80 -4.62
C GLU A 90 2.24 -43.84 -4.91
N PHE A 91 2.16 -43.05 -5.98
CA PHE A 91 3.14 -41.99 -6.27
C PHE A 91 3.16 -40.94 -5.16
N ALA A 92 1.98 -40.44 -4.77
CA ALA A 92 1.84 -39.45 -3.71
C ALA A 92 2.37 -39.99 -2.38
N ASP A 93 2.12 -41.24 -2.00
CA ASP A 93 2.63 -41.88 -0.78
C ASP A 93 4.15 -41.87 -0.71
N LYS A 94 4.82 -42.27 -1.80
CA LYS A 94 6.28 -42.26 -1.89
C LYS A 94 6.86 -40.84 -1.84
N ALA A 95 6.19 -39.91 -2.51
CA ALA A 95 6.61 -38.49 -2.52
C ALA A 95 6.39 -37.80 -1.16
N LEU A 96 5.28 -38.14 -0.46
CA LEU A 96 5.00 -37.67 0.90
C LEU A 96 6.05 -38.11 1.91
N GLN A 97 6.50 -39.35 1.83
CA GLN A 97 7.57 -39.84 2.69
C GLN A 97 8.84 -38.96 2.52
N ARG A 98 9.24 -38.69 1.29
CA ARG A 98 10.42 -37.83 1.00
C ARG A 98 10.23 -36.39 1.44
N ALA A 99 9.04 -35.81 1.25
CA ALA A 99 8.74 -34.46 1.68
C ALA A 99 8.85 -34.33 3.22
N ARG A 100 8.34 -35.32 3.97
CA ARG A 100 8.45 -35.38 5.44
C ARG A 100 9.87 -35.53 5.92
N GLU A 101 10.68 -36.39 5.30
CA GLU A 101 12.10 -36.56 5.60
C GLU A 101 12.90 -35.24 5.41
N ARG A 102 12.53 -34.47 4.37
CA ARG A 102 13.10 -33.15 4.05
C ARG A 102 12.49 -32.00 4.85
N LYS A 103 11.44 -32.24 5.63
CA LYS A 103 10.65 -31.22 6.34
C LYS A 103 10.08 -30.14 5.40
N ASP A 104 9.75 -30.54 4.18
CA ASP A 104 9.15 -29.66 3.16
C ASP A 104 7.63 -29.66 3.30
N GLY A 105 7.13 -28.80 4.17
CA GLY A 105 5.71 -28.71 4.49
C GLY A 105 4.86 -28.22 3.31
N LEU A 106 5.39 -27.39 2.42
CA LEU A 106 4.67 -26.92 1.23
C LEU A 106 4.43 -28.06 0.25
N THR A 107 5.45 -28.87 0.00
CA THR A 107 5.32 -30.06 -0.85
C THR A 107 4.43 -31.11 -0.20
N GLU A 108 4.52 -31.31 1.12
CA GLU A 108 3.64 -32.20 1.86
C GLU A 108 2.17 -31.80 1.71
N ALA A 109 1.83 -30.53 1.91
CA ALA A 109 0.45 -30.04 1.80
C ALA A 109 -0.13 -30.27 0.40
N GLY A 110 0.61 -29.93 -0.65
CA GLY A 110 0.14 -30.12 -2.04
C GLY A 110 -0.02 -31.61 -2.42
N LEU A 111 0.87 -32.47 -1.95
CA LEU A 111 0.77 -33.92 -2.19
C LEU A 111 -0.39 -34.58 -1.42
N LEU A 112 -0.66 -34.13 -0.19
CA LEU A 112 -1.84 -34.55 0.58
C LEU A 112 -3.12 -34.15 -0.16
N THR A 113 -3.16 -32.95 -0.74
CA THR A 113 -4.31 -32.47 -1.52
C THR A 113 -4.55 -33.34 -2.75
N CYS A 114 -3.50 -33.61 -3.52
CA CYS A 114 -3.58 -34.48 -4.68
C CYS A 114 -3.99 -35.92 -4.29
N ARG A 115 -3.40 -36.50 -3.24
CA ARG A 115 -3.76 -37.83 -2.75
C ARG A 115 -5.21 -37.86 -2.26
N GLY A 116 -5.64 -36.86 -1.52
CA GLY A 116 -7.02 -36.71 -1.05
C GLY A 116 -8.04 -36.74 -2.18
N PHE A 117 -7.75 -35.98 -3.25
CA PHE A 117 -8.60 -35.99 -4.45
C PHE A 117 -8.72 -37.41 -5.09
N HIS A 118 -7.61 -38.09 -5.28
CA HIS A 118 -7.65 -39.44 -5.87
C HIS A 118 -8.24 -40.48 -4.93
N GLN A 119 -8.09 -40.34 -3.61
CA GLN A 119 -8.80 -41.14 -2.63
C GLN A 119 -10.32 -40.92 -2.68
N GLN A 120 -10.75 -39.68 -2.91
CA GLN A 120 -12.17 -39.35 -3.13
C GLN A 120 -12.71 -40.08 -4.36
N LEU A 121 -11.99 -40.06 -5.49
CA LEU A 121 -12.39 -40.76 -6.71
C LEU A 121 -12.44 -42.28 -6.54
N LEU A 122 -11.61 -42.86 -5.67
CA LEU A 122 -11.65 -44.25 -5.27
C LEU A 122 -12.77 -44.59 -4.26
N GLY A 123 -13.57 -43.60 -3.83
CA GLY A 123 -14.60 -43.79 -2.81
C GLY A 123 -14.08 -43.80 -1.36
N ASN A 124 -12.80 -43.60 -1.13
CA ASN A 124 -12.17 -43.63 0.20
C ASN A 124 -12.35 -42.29 0.93
N MET A 125 -13.59 -41.86 1.11
CA MET A 125 -13.96 -40.53 1.61
C MET A 125 -13.37 -40.19 2.98
N LYS A 126 -13.18 -41.18 3.86
CA LYS A 126 -12.59 -40.97 5.19
C LYS A 126 -11.12 -40.55 5.08
N GLN A 127 -10.37 -41.21 4.19
CA GLN A 127 -8.96 -40.90 3.97
C GLN A 127 -8.81 -39.58 3.24
N ALA A 128 -9.62 -39.32 2.21
CA ALA A 128 -9.65 -38.04 1.49
C ALA A 128 -9.85 -36.84 2.46
N LYS A 129 -10.83 -36.97 3.36
CA LYS A 129 -11.09 -35.94 4.37
C LYS A 129 -9.88 -35.73 5.28
N ALA A 130 -9.26 -36.78 5.78
CA ALA A 130 -8.08 -36.69 6.65
C ALA A 130 -6.90 -36.01 5.93
N ASP A 131 -6.68 -36.34 4.65
CA ASP A 131 -5.64 -35.75 3.83
C ASP A 131 -5.88 -34.25 3.63
N TYR A 132 -7.09 -33.83 3.30
CA TYR A 132 -7.44 -32.40 3.16
C TYR A 132 -7.33 -31.62 4.49
N GLU A 133 -7.74 -32.20 5.62
CA GLU A 133 -7.62 -31.56 6.92
C GLU A 133 -6.16 -31.33 7.31
N GLN A 134 -5.29 -32.31 7.10
CA GLN A 134 -3.86 -32.20 7.35
C GLN A 134 -3.21 -31.17 6.42
N ALA A 135 -3.54 -31.22 5.12
CA ALA A 135 -3.05 -30.28 4.12
C ALA A 135 -3.41 -28.84 4.48
N LEU A 136 -4.68 -28.60 4.87
CA LEU A 136 -5.16 -27.27 5.23
C LEU A 136 -4.45 -26.70 6.46
N GLN A 137 -4.23 -27.55 7.46
CA GLN A 137 -3.48 -27.13 8.65
C GLN A 137 -2.04 -26.73 8.31
N LEU A 138 -1.37 -27.51 7.44
CA LEU A 138 -0.02 -27.19 6.97
C LEU A 138 0.01 -25.87 6.17
N ALA A 139 -0.88 -25.70 5.20
CA ALA A 139 -0.95 -24.48 4.38
C ALA A 139 -1.17 -23.23 5.24
N ARG A 140 -2.09 -23.30 6.22
CA ARG A 140 -2.35 -22.20 7.17
C ARG A 140 -1.13 -21.86 8.05
N ASN A 141 -0.46 -22.88 8.57
CA ASN A 141 0.73 -22.69 9.41
C ASN A 141 1.91 -22.07 8.64
N LEU A 142 1.99 -22.35 7.33
CA LEU A 142 3.02 -21.84 6.43
C LEU A 142 2.65 -20.49 5.79
N GLY A 143 1.39 -20.06 5.94
CA GLY A 143 0.88 -18.83 5.34
C GLY A 143 0.70 -18.90 3.82
N ASP A 144 0.66 -20.09 3.22
CA ASP A 144 0.46 -20.27 1.77
C ASP A 144 -1.03 -20.16 1.41
N ARG A 145 -1.43 -18.96 1.03
CA ARG A 145 -2.83 -18.64 0.69
C ARG A 145 -3.31 -19.34 -0.58
N LEU A 146 -2.43 -19.62 -1.53
CA LEU A 146 -2.81 -20.30 -2.76
C LEU A 146 -3.16 -21.77 -2.45
N GLN A 147 -2.29 -22.48 -1.74
CA GLN A 147 -2.59 -23.84 -1.33
C GLN A 147 -3.81 -23.92 -0.40
N GLU A 148 -3.97 -22.95 0.50
CA GLU A 148 -5.18 -22.88 1.33
C GLU A 148 -6.45 -22.84 0.47
N ALA A 149 -6.50 -21.96 -0.53
CA ALA A 149 -7.64 -21.84 -1.44
C ALA A 149 -7.85 -23.12 -2.29
N ASP A 150 -6.76 -23.70 -2.81
CA ASP A 150 -6.83 -24.95 -3.57
C ASP A 150 -7.41 -26.10 -2.74
N ILE A 151 -6.97 -26.26 -1.49
CA ILE A 151 -7.46 -27.31 -0.59
C ILE A 151 -8.93 -27.09 -0.23
N LEU A 152 -9.32 -25.85 0.09
CA LEU A 152 -10.71 -25.50 0.39
C LEU A 152 -11.63 -25.76 -0.81
N SER A 153 -11.19 -25.46 -2.03
CA SER A 153 -11.94 -25.75 -3.25
C SER A 153 -12.18 -27.25 -3.41
N GLN A 154 -11.13 -28.07 -3.30
CA GLN A 154 -11.24 -29.53 -3.45
C GLN A 154 -12.08 -30.17 -2.33
N ARG A 155 -11.87 -29.75 -1.09
CA ARG A 155 -12.63 -30.28 0.04
C ARG A 155 -14.09 -29.82 0.02
N GLY A 156 -14.34 -28.59 -0.40
CA GLY A 156 -15.67 -28.04 -0.59
C GLY A 156 -16.47 -28.82 -1.64
N ASP A 157 -15.85 -29.17 -2.76
CA ASP A 157 -16.46 -30.01 -3.78
C ASP A 157 -16.74 -31.44 -3.24
N MET A 158 -15.81 -32.03 -2.50
CA MET A 158 -16.03 -33.30 -1.82
C MET A 158 -17.26 -33.25 -0.89
N TYR A 159 -17.40 -32.20 -0.08
CA TYR A 159 -18.57 -32.07 0.80
C TYR A 159 -19.87 -31.90 0.00
N ALA A 160 -19.85 -31.12 -1.07
CA ALA A 160 -21.00 -30.96 -1.96
C ALA A 160 -21.39 -32.28 -2.62
N TYR A 161 -20.41 -33.10 -3.03
CA TYR A 161 -20.65 -34.45 -3.56
C TYR A 161 -21.30 -35.37 -2.52
N GLN A 162 -20.88 -35.30 -1.25
CA GLN A 162 -21.47 -36.09 -0.14
C GLN A 162 -22.86 -35.60 0.31
N GLY A 163 -23.42 -34.54 -0.31
CA GLY A 163 -24.70 -33.95 0.09
C GLY A 163 -24.60 -32.99 1.28
N LYS A 164 -23.39 -32.70 1.77
CA LYS A 164 -23.13 -31.67 2.78
C LYS A 164 -22.99 -30.31 2.09
N LEU A 165 -24.09 -29.90 1.45
CA LEU A 165 -24.07 -28.77 0.51
C LEU A 165 -23.74 -27.43 1.18
N ALA A 166 -24.16 -27.20 2.42
CA ALA A 166 -23.89 -25.95 3.13
C ALA A 166 -22.42 -25.82 3.54
N GLU A 167 -21.84 -26.91 4.08
CA GLU A 167 -20.43 -26.96 4.44
C GLU A 167 -19.55 -26.82 3.19
N GLY A 168 -19.90 -27.55 2.12
CA GLY A 168 -19.21 -27.47 0.84
C GLY A 168 -19.26 -26.05 0.27
N LEU A 169 -20.43 -25.43 0.26
CA LEU A 169 -20.61 -24.07 -0.23
C LEU A 169 -19.80 -23.04 0.58
N GLN A 170 -19.74 -23.19 1.91
CA GLN A 170 -18.91 -22.33 2.76
C GLN A 170 -17.44 -22.37 2.36
N GLU A 171 -16.88 -23.57 2.17
CA GLU A 171 -15.47 -23.72 1.78
C GLU A 171 -15.21 -23.23 0.36
N LEU A 172 -16.10 -23.50 -0.59
CA LEU A 172 -16.02 -22.99 -1.95
C LEU A 172 -16.06 -21.45 -1.98
N MET A 173 -16.89 -20.82 -1.17
CA MET A 173 -16.93 -19.35 -1.07
C MET A 173 -15.67 -18.78 -0.42
N GLU A 174 -15.07 -19.48 0.53
CA GLU A 174 -13.79 -19.09 1.13
C GLU A 174 -12.65 -19.23 0.11
N ALA A 175 -12.60 -20.34 -0.65
CA ALA A 175 -11.66 -20.56 -1.73
C ALA A 175 -11.77 -19.49 -2.84
N HIS A 176 -12.99 -19.21 -3.29
CA HIS A 176 -13.27 -18.19 -4.31
C HIS A 176 -12.71 -16.83 -3.92
N ARG A 177 -12.98 -16.36 -2.68
CA ARG A 177 -12.41 -15.10 -2.17
C ARG A 177 -10.89 -15.15 -2.03
N GLY A 178 -10.33 -16.31 -1.69
CA GLY A 178 -8.88 -16.52 -1.68
C GLY A 178 -8.26 -16.31 -3.05
N TYR A 179 -8.86 -16.87 -4.10
CA TYR A 179 -8.40 -16.69 -5.47
C TYR A 179 -8.57 -15.25 -5.98
N GLU A 180 -9.70 -14.59 -5.68
CA GLU A 180 -9.89 -13.17 -6.00
C GLU A 180 -8.81 -12.29 -5.36
N ALA A 181 -8.53 -12.52 -4.08
CA ALA A 181 -7.49 -11.76 -3.35
C ALA A 181 -6.07 -11.98 -3.91
N LEU A 182 -5.84 -13.11 -4.60
CA LEU A 182 -4.59 -13.44 -5.28
C LEU A 182 -4.57 -13.00 -6.76
N GLY A 183 -5.68 -12.47 -7.29
CA GLY A 183 -5.81 -12.10 -8.70
C GLY A 183 -5.87 -13.31 -9.65
N LEU A 184 -6.30 -14.49 -9.16
CA LEU A 184 -6.38 -15.73 -9.92
C LEU A 184 -7.79 -15.95 -10.50
N ASP A 185 -8.18 -15.05 -11.41
CA ASP A 185 -9.55 -14.97 -11.94
C ASP A 185 -10.02 -16.30 -12.56
N GLY A 186 -9.15 -17.05 -13.22
CA GLY A 186 -9.48 -18.35 -13.81
C GLY A 186 -9.94 -19.38 -12.75
N LYS A 187 -9.19 -19.52 -11.65
CA LYS A 187 -9.55 -20.41 -10.52
C LYS A 187 -10.78 -19.89 -9.77
N ALA A 188 -10.92 -18.59 -9.63
CA ALA A 188 -12.08 -17.98 -9.01
C ALA A 188 -13.37 -18.33 -9.81
N ARG A 189 -13.34 -18.20 -11.14
CA ARG A 189 -14.47 -18.59 -12.01
C ARG A 189 -14.80 -20.08 -11.95
N GLU A 190 -13.80 -20.94 -11.97
CA GLU A 190 -14.03 -22.39 -11.84
C GLU A 190 -14.74 -22.71 -10.52
N THR A 191 -14.26 -22.14 -9.42
CA THR A 191 -14.88 -22.29 -8.10
C THR A 191 -16.32 -21.74 -8.08
N LEU A 192 -16.58 -20.64 -8.80
CA LEU A 192 -17.93 -20.08 -8.93
C LEU A 192 -18.89 -21.07 -9.63
N GLY A 193 -18.39 -21.88 -10.58
CA GLY A 193 -19.14 -22.97 -11.19
C GLY A 193 -19.54 -24.05 -10.18
N HIS A 194 -18.65 -24.42 -9.27
CA HIS A 194 -18.96 -25.35 -8.18
C HIS A 194 -19.97 -24.76 -7.19
N ILE A 195 -19.86 -23.48 -6.87
CA ILE A 195 -20.83 -22.74 -6.05
C ILE A 195 -22.22 -22.76 -6.69
N ALA A 196 -22.32 -22.46 -7.99
CA ALA A 196 -23.57 -22.50 -8.74
C ALA A 196 -24.22 -23.89 -8.70
N ASN A 197 -23.42 -24.94 -8.87
CA ASN A 197 -23.89 -26.32 -8.77
C ASN A 197 -24.38 -26.68 -7.35
N ALA A 198 -23.71 -26.19 -6.31
CA ALA A 198 -24.17 -26.39 -4.94
C ALA A 198 -25.53 -25.73 -4.69
N TYR A 199 -25.72 -24.48 -5.15
CA TYR A 199 -27.02 -23.81 -5.09
C TYR A 199 -28.12 -24.56 -5.86
N ARG A 200 -27.82 -25.05 -7.08
CA ARG A 200 -28.76 -25.86 -7.86
C ARG A 200 -29.19 -27.10 -7.09
N ARG A 201 -28.23 -27.82 -6.50
CA ARG A 201 -28.51 -29.05 -5.70
C ARG A 201 -29.31 -28.75 -4.43
N MET A 202 -29.18 -27.53 -3.85
CA MET A 202 -30.03 -27.07 -2.75
C MET A 202 -31.44 -26.68 -3.19
N GLY A 203 -31.71 -26.60 -4.48
CA GLY A 203 -32.98 -26.10 -5.05
C GLY A 203 -33.10 -24.59 -4.93
N LEU A 204 -31.97 -23.85 -4.79
CA LEU A 204 -31.90 -22.38 -4.83
C LEU A 204 -31.62 -21.95 -6.27
N TYR A 205 -32.57 -22.26 -7.15
CA TYR A 205 -32.41 -22.21 -8.60
C TYR A 205 -32.12 -20.79 -9.13
N GLU A 206 -32.77 -19.77 -8.59
CA GLU A 206 -32.55 -18.39 -9.02
C GLU A 206 -31.09 -17.94 -8.83
N ARG A 207 -30.49 -18.33 -7.72
CA ARG A 207 -29.07 -18.04 -7.46
C ARG A 207 -28.14 -18.79 -8.39
N ALA A 208 -28.41 -20.09 -8.57
CA ALA A 208 -27.65 -20.91 -9.50
C ALA A 208 -27.70 -20.35 -10.93
N GLU A 209 -28.89 -19.95 -11.38
CA GLU A 209 -29.09 -19.33 -12.70
C GLU A 209 -28.27 -18.05 -12.85
N GLY A 210 -28.26 -17.18 -11.84
CA GLY A 210 -27.47 -15.94 -11.84
C GLY A 210 -25.99 -16.22 -12.09
N TYR A 211 -25.38 -17.09 -11.30
CA TYR A 211 -23.97 -17.46 -11.46
C TYR A 211 -23.67 -18.15 -12.79
N PHE A 212 -24.51 -19.06 -13.25
CA PHE A 212 -24.30 -19.72 -14.54
C PHE A 212 -24.35 -18.72 -15.72
N LYS A 213 -25.27 -17.75 -15.71
CA LYS A 213 -25.33 -16.72 -16.75
C LYS A 213 -24.11 -15.81 -16.75
N GLU A 214 -23.62 -15.46 -15.58
CA GLU A 214 -22.40 -14.68 -15.42
C GLU A 214 -21.20 -15.41 -16.02
N LEU A 215 -20.99 -16.67 -15.63
CA LEU A 215 -19.91 -17.53 -16.13
C LEU A 215 -20.00 -17.78 -17.64
N GLU A 216 -21.19 -18.03 -18.19
CA GLU A 216 -21.39 -18.22 -19.61
C GLU A 216 -20.89 -17.02 -20.41
N LYS A 217 -21.28 -15.80 -19.98
CA LYS A 217 -20.89 -14.55 -20.62
C LYS A 217 -19.38 -14.29 -20.53
N GLU A 218 -18.76 -14.63 -19.40
CA GLU A 218 -17.33 -14.45 -19.21
C GLU A 218 -16.53 -15.41 -20.10
N TYR A 219 -16.90 -16.71 -20.13
CA TYR A 219 -16.23 -17.69 -20.98
C TYR A 219 -16.44 -17.42 -22.47
N GLU A 220 -17.61 -16.90 -22.87
CA GLU A 220 -17.86 -16.42 -24.23
C GLU A 220 -16.92 -15.28 -24.62
N LYS A 221 -16.75 -14.29 -23.74
CA LYS A 221 -15.85 -13.15 -23.95
C LYS A 221 -14.38 -13.57 -24.08
N GLU A 222 -13.96 -14.57 -23.34
CA GLU A 222 -12.60 -15.08 -23.37
C GLU A 222 -12.34 -16.11 -24.48
N GLY A 223 -13.42 -16.58 -25.17
CA GLY A 223 -13.33 -17.58 -26.23
C GLY A 223 -13.06 -19.00 -25.70
N GLU A 224 -13.36 -19.25 -24.42
CA GLU A 224 -13.19 -20.56 -23.79
C GLU A 224 -14.40 -21.48 -24.05
N GLU A 225 -14.56 -21.91 -25.32
CA GLU A 225 -15.71 -22.66 -25.81
C GLU A 225 -16.05 -23.90 -24.97
N GLU A 226 -15.04 -24.68 -24.56
CA GLU A 226 -15.25 -25.91 -23.77
C GLU A 226 -15.87 -25.62 -22.41
N ARG A 227 -15.36 -24.61 -21.70
CA ARG A 227 -15.89 -24.18 -20.41
C ARG A 227 -17.27 -23.56 -20.54
N GLN A 228 -17.48 -22.74 -21.57
CA GLN A 228 -18.78 -22.16 -21.88
C GLN A 228 -19.84 -23.25 -22.08
N ILE A 229 -19.55 -24.28 -22.90
CA ILE A 229 -20.47 -25.39 -23.14
C ILE A 229 -20.73 -26.21 -21.87
N SER A 230 -19.73 -26.38 -21.01
CA SER A 230 -19.95 -27.02 -19.71
C SER A 230 -20.99 -26.26 -18.87
N ILE A 231 -20.90 -24.94 -18.82
CA ILE A 231 -21.88 -24.09 -18.12
C ILE A 231 -23.25 -24.14 -18.78
N ILE A 232 -23.34 -24.10 -20.11
CA ILE A 232 -24.57 -24.25 -20.87
C ILE A 232 -25.24 -25.59 -20.55
N SER A 233 -24.46 -26.67 -20.46
CA SER A 233 -24.97 -27.99 -20.06
C SER A 233 -25.55 -27.95 -18.65
N GLN A 234 -24.89 -27.33 -17.68
CA GLN A 234 -25.38 -27.18 -16.30
C GLN A 234 -26.66 -26.33 -16.22
N GLN A 235 -26.79 -25.29 -17.04
CA GLN A 235 -28.03 -24.53 -17.17
C GLN A 235 -29.15 -25.38 -17.74
N GLY A 236 -28.85 -26.23 -18.74
CA GLY A 236 -29.81 -27.17 -19.28
C GLY A 236 -30.34 -28.14 -18.20
N VAL A 237 -29.46 -28.67 -17.34
CA VAL A 237 -29.86 -29.50 -16.20
C VAL A 237 -30.67 -28.70 -15.17
N LEU A 238 -30.26 -27.45 -14.88
CA LEU A 238 -30.99 -26.57 -13.98
C LEU A 238 -32.45 -26.39 -14.44
N TYR A 239 -32.66 -26.01 -15.71
CA TYR A 239 -34.01 -25.82 -16.24
C TYR A 239 -34.81 -27.13 -16.32
N SER A 240 -34.14 -28.27 -16.54
CA SER A 240 -34.78 -29.59 -16.48
C SER A 240 -35.28 -29.88 -15.05
N GLU A 241 -34.49 -29.59 -14.02
CA GLU A 241 -34.89 -29.76 -12.60
C GLU A 241 -36.01 -28.78 -12.19
N MET A 242 -36.09 -27.59 -12.80
CA MET A 242 -37.20 -26.64 -12.62
C MET A 242 -38.49 -27.04 -13.36
N GLY A 243 -38.43 -28.02 -14.26
CA GLY A 243 -39.55 -28.41 -15.13
C GLY A 243 -39.72 -27.52 -16.38
N GLU A 244 -38.78 -26.62 -16.60
CA GLU A 244 -38.76 -25.66 -17.73
C GLU A 244 -38.16 -26.33 -18.99
N TYR A 245 -38.75 -27.41 -19.43
CA TYR A 245 -38.22 -28.26 -20.50
C TYR A 245 -38.01 -27.57 -21.85
N ALA A 246 -38.80 -26.52 -22.13
CA ALA A 246 -38.64 -25.73 -23.34
C ALA A 246 -37.34 -24.91 -23.37
N ARG A 247 -36.87 -24.51 -22.20
CA ARG A 247 -35.57 -23.80 -22.03
C ARG A 247 -34.41 -24.77 -21.92
N ALA A 248 -34.62 -25.92 -21.24
CA ALA A 248 -33.59 -26.92 -21.01
C ALA A 248 -33.10 -27.60 -22.29
N ARG A 249 -34.04 -27.95 -23.16
CA ARG A 249 -33.77 -28.81 -24.35
C ARG A 249 -32.73 -28.18 -25.30
N PRO A 250 -32.85 -26.93 -25.79
CA PRO A 250 -31.89 -26.38 -26.74
C PRO A 250 -30.47 -26.30 -26.17
N LEU A 251 -30.31 -26.04 -24.87
CA LEU A 251 -29.01 -25.96 -24.22
C LEU A 251 -28.32 -27.33 -24.16
N LEU A 252 -29.07 -28.37 -23.82
CA LEU A 252 -28.55 -29.74 -23.81
C LEU A 252 -28.29 -30.31 -25.23
N GLU A 253 -29.08 -29.89 -26.24
CA GLU A 253 -28.82 -30.25 -27.63
C GLU A 253 -27.52 -29.57 -28.14
N GLN A 254 -27.25 -28.35 -27.75
CA GLN A 254 -25.99 -27.65 -28.04
C GLN A 254 -24.80 -28.36 -27.38
N ALA A 255 -24.92 -28.73 -26.10
CA ALA A 255 -23.91 -29.45 -25.37
C ALA A 255 -23.66 -30.86 -26.00
N GLU A 256 -24.73 -31.58 -26.36
CA GLU A 256 -24.62 -32.87 -27.05
C GLU A 256 -23.81 -32.76 -28.34
N GLN A 257 -24.08 -31.75 -29.18
CA GLN A 257 -23.36 -31.55 -30.45
C GLN A 257 -21.88 -31.32 -30.22
N PHE A 258 -21.53 -30.48 -29.25
CA PHE A 258 -20.15 -30.19 -28.90
C PHE A 258 -19.41 -31.44 -28.38
N TYR A 259 -19.97 -32.13 -27.37
CA TYR A 259 -19.34 -33.30 -26.78
C TYR A 259 -19.17 -34.44 -27.79
N ARG A 260 -20.12 -34.58 -28.74
CA ARG A 260 -20.01 -35.52 -29.86
C ARG A 260 -18.82 -35.18 -30.77
N LYS A 261 -18.66 -33.90 -31.14
CA LYS A 261 -17.56 -33.42 -31.97
C LYS A 261 -16.20 -33.59 -31.29
N GLN A 262 -16.14 -33.37 -29.99
CA GLN A 262 -14.92 -33.47 -29.19
C GLN A 262 -14.63 -34.89 -28.71
N GLN A 263 -15.53 -35.88 -28.98
CA GLN A 263 -15.41 -37.26 -28.55
C GLN A 263 -15.38 -37.45 -27.02
N GLN A 264 -16.01 -36.52 -26.27
CA GLN A 264 -16.12 -36.58 -24.82
C GLN A 264 -17.29 -37.45 -24.41
N TYR A 265 -17.08 -38.75 -24.44
CA TYR A 265 -18.14 -39.79 -24.39
C TYR A 265 -18.94 -39.79 -23.07
N GLY A 266 -18.32 -39.51 -21.93
CA GLY A 266 -19.02 -39.45 -20.65
C GLY A 266 -20.05 -38.30 -20.61
N PHE A 267 -19.65 -37.10 -20.99
CA PHE A 267 -20.54 -35.93 -21.06
C PHE A 267 -21.60 -36.08 -22.17
N LEU A 268 -21.25 -36.74 -23.26
CA LEU A 268 -22.17 -37.03 -24.33
C LEU A 268 -23.29 -37.97 -23.87
N ALA A 269 -22.94 -39.09 -23.20
CA ALA A 269 -23.91 -40.02 -22.66
C ALA A 269 -24.84 -39.35 -21.64
N TRP A 270 -24.28 -38.55 -20.72
CA TRP A 270 -25.06 -37.79 -19.75
C TRP A 270 -26.05 -36.85 -20.41
N SER A 271 -25.61 -36.03 -21.39
CA SER A 271 -26.47 -35.09 -22.12
C SER A 271 -27.61 -35.81 -22.85
N GLN A 272 -27.35 -37.00 -23.41
CA GLN A 272 -28.38 -37.81 -24.08
C GLN A 272 -29.40 -38.36 -23.10
N ILE A 273 -29.00 -38.77 -21.90
CA ILE A 273 -29.90 -39.25 -20.85
C ILE A 273 -30.78 -38.11 -20.32
N GLU A 274 -30.20 -36.91 -20.11
CA GLU A 274 -30.97 -35.72 -19.71
C GLU A 274 -31.96 -35.29 -20.79
N LEU A 275 -31.56 -35.32 -22.07
CA LEU A 275 -32.48 -35.08 -23.19
C LEU A 275 -33.62 -36.12 -23.27
N ALA A 276 -33.32 -37.41 -23.03
CA ALA A 276 -34.34 -38.43 -22.94
C ALA A 276 -35.30 -38.17 -21.77
N THR A 277 -34.81 -37.73 -20.63
CA THR A 277 -35.62 -37.32 -19.48
C THR A 277 -36.59 -36.19 -19.84
N ILE A 278 -36.11 -35.15 -20.49
CA ILE A 278 -36.93 -34.02 -20.95
C ILE A 278 -37.98 -34.48 -21.96
N LEU A 279 -37.58 -35.30 -22.93
CA LEU A 279 -38.49 -35.81 -23.97
C LEU A 279 -39.57 -36.70 -23.38
N HIS A 280 -39.24 -37.53 -22.36
CA HIS A 280 -40.22 -38.31 -21.62
C HIS A 280 -41.27 -37.39 -20.96
N TYR A 281 -40.86 -36.35 -20.23
CA TYR A 281 -41.81 -35.41 -19.60
C TYR A 281 -42.62 -34.58 -20.61
N GLN A 282 -42.12 -34.41 -21.84
CA GLN A 282 -42.86 -33.77 -22.94
C GLN A 282 -43.81 -34.77 -23.64
N GLY A 283 -43.94 -36.03 -23.20
CA GLY A 283 -44.76 -37.05 -23.82
C GLY A 283 -44.22 -37.57 -25.16
N LYS A 284 -42.95 -37.37 -25.45
CA LYS A 284 -42.28 -37.76 -26.72
C LYS A 284 -41.52 -39.07 -26.52
N GLY A 285 -42.21 -40.14 -26.10
CA GLY A 285 -41.62 -41.42 -25.69
C GLY A 285 -40.68 -42.05 -26.71
N ASP A 286 -41.03 -42.05 -28.01
CA ASP A 286 -40.20 -42.65 -29.06
C ASP A 286 -38.88 -41.88 -29.26
N GLN A 287 -38.93 -40.55 -29.17
CA GLN A 287 -37.71 -39.73 -29.24
C GLN A 287 -36.83 -39.93 -27.99
N ALA A 288 -37.45 -40.06 -26.82
CA ALA A 288 -36.74 -40.40 -25.58
C ALA A 288 -36.03 -41.76 -25.69
N MET A 289 -36.73 -42.76 -26.22
CA MET A 289 -36.15 -44.09 -26.46
C MET A 289 -34.97 -44.05 -27.42
N ALA A 290 -35.09 -43.29 -28.52
CA ALA A 290 -33.98 -43.12 -29.47
C ALA A 290 -32.75 -42.49 -28.83
N LYS A 291 -32.91 -41.50 -27.95
CA LYS A 291 -31.80 -40.90 -27.19
C LYS A 291 -31.17 -41.89 -26.21
N LEU A 292 -31.96 -42.70 -25.51
CA LEU A 292 -31.45 -43.73 -24.62
C LEU A 292 -30.67 -44.81 -25.36
N GLN A 293 -31.08 -45.23 -26.56
CA GLN A 293 -30.34 -46.16 -27.41
C GLN A 293 -28.99 -45.60 -27.87
N GLN A 294 -28.95 -44.28 -28.18
CA GLN A 294 -27.69 -43.61 -28.50
C GLN A 294 -26.74 -43.61 -27.29
N ALA A 295 -27.26 -43.31 -26.09
CA ALA A 295 -26.48 -43.34 -24.84
C ALA A 295 -26.01 -44.77 -24.54
N GLU A 296 -26.84 -45.79 -24.71
CA GLU A 296 -26.49 -47.20 -24.51
C GLU A 296 -25.29 -47.64 -25.36
N ALA A 297 -25.28 -47.23 -26.64
CA ALA A 297 -24.17 -47.54 -27.53
C ALA A 297 -22.82 -46.96 -27.05
N ILE A 298 -22.86 -45.84 -26.32
CA ILE A 298 -21.70 -45.24 -25.70
C ILE A 298 -21.33 -45.97 -24.42
N LEU A 299 -22.31 -46.23 -23.54
CA LEU A 299 -22.11 -46.94 -22.27
C LEU A 299 -21.50 -48.33 -22.45
N LEU A 300 -21.87 -49.04 -23.54
CA LEU A 300 -21.32 -50.36 -23.86
C LEU A 300 -19.90 -50.34 -24.43
N ARG A 301 -19.49 -49.22 -25.03
CA ARG A 301 -18.15 -49.07 -25.66
C ARG A 301 -17.10 -48.47 -24.74
N SER A 302 -17.53 -47.70 -23.76
CA SER A 302 -16.66 -46.97 -22.86
C SER A 302 -16.75 -47.53 -21.45
N SER A 303 -15.68 -48.21 -21.01
CA SER A 303 -15.58 -48.76 -19.65
C SER A 303 -15.40 -47.69 -18.56
N ASP A 304 -15.25 -46.43 -18.98
CA ASP A 304 -14.80 -45.32 -18.14
C ASP A 304 -15.95 -44.45 -17.65
N ILE A 305 -17.21 -44.81 -17.96
CA ILE A 305 -18.39 -44.07 -17.53
C ILE A 305 -18.80 -44.55 -16.14
N ASP A 306 -18.99 -43.59 -15.23
CA ASP A 306 -19.29 -43.81 -13.83
C ASP A 306 -20.59 -44.62 -13.63
N SER A 307 -20.67 -45.32 -12.50
CA SER A 307 -21.82 -46.20 -12.17
C SER A 307 -23.12 -45.40 -12.03
N VAL A 308 -23.05 -44.14 -11.57
CA VAL A 308 -24.25 -43.30 -11.38
C VAL A 308 -24.88 -42.97 -12.73
N THR A 309 -24.07 -42.63 -13.75
CA THR A 309 -24.54 -42.41 -15.11
C THR A 309 -25.22 -43.64 -15.69
N GLN A 310 -24.65 -44.83 -15.45
CA GLN A 310 -25.27 -46.10 -15.85
C GLN A 310 -26.61 -46.33 -15.12
N GLY A 311 -26.65 -46.09 -13.81
CA GLY A 311 -27.88 -46.17 -13.01
C GLY A 311 -28.95 -45.19 -13.49
N HIS A 312 -28.54 -43.95 -13.84
CA HIS A 312 -29.45 -42.92 -14.35
C HIS A 312 -30.05 -43.33 -15.71
N TRP A 313 -29.23 -43.86 -16.62
CA TRP A 313 -29.73 -44.46 -17.86
C TRP A 313 -30.79 -45.55 -17.61
N GLN A 314 -30.54 -46.50 -16.67
CA GLN A 314 -31.50 -47.55 -16.31
C GLN A 314 -32.80 -46.97 -15.73
N LEU A 315 -32.71 -45.94 -14.88
CA LEU A 315 -33.88 -45.26 -14.31
C LEU A 315 -34.75 -44.62 -15.41
N VAL A 316 -34.14 -43.83 -16.29
CA VAL A 316 -34.86 -43.13 -17.36
C VAL A 316 -35.42 -44.12 -18.38
N MET A 317 -34.69 -45.23 -18.67
CA MET A 317 -35.19 -46.33 -19.47
C MET A 317 -36.47 -46.93 -18.84
N GLY A 318 -36.46 -47.18 -17.52
CA GLY A 318 -37.63 -47.63 -16.79
C GLY A 318 -38.83 -46.68 -16.89
N MET A 319 -38.59 -45.38 -16.80
CA MET A 319 -39.64 -44.35 -16.96
C MET A 319 -40.24 -44.34 -18.37
N VAL A 320 -39.40 -44.41 -19.39
CA VAL A 320 -39.86 -44.43 -20.81
C VAL A 320 -40.64 -45.72 -21.12
N LEU A 321 -40.15 -46.87 -20.66
CA LEU A 321 -40.82 -48.15 -20.83
C LEU A 321 -42.18 -48.21 -20.09
N GLU A 322 -42.29 -47.57 -18.91
CA GLU A 322 -43.57 -47.42 -18.19
C GLU A 322 -44.61 -46.73 -19.08
N THR A 323 -44.25 -45.58 -19.68
CA THR A 323 -45.19 -44.84 -20.55
C THR A 323 -45.53 -45.54 -21.85
N GLN A 324 -44.66 -46.47 -22.32
CA GLN A 324 -44.95 -47.34 -23.46
C GLN A 324 -45.76 -48.60 -23.09
N GLY A 325 -46.15 -48.78 -21.83
CA GLY A 325 -46.90 -49.94 -21.35
C GLY A 325 -46.09 -51.23 -21.20
N LYS A 326 -44.77 -51.19 -21.39
CA LYS A 326 -43.84 -52.32 -21.26
C LYS A 326 -43.42 -52.49 -19.78
N LEU A 327 -44.41 -52.72 -18.92
CA LEU A 327 -44.28 -52.66 -17.46
C LEU A 327 -43.26 -53.67 -16.90
N SER A 328 -43.12 -54.85 -17.50
CA SER A 328 -42.17 -55.88 -17.02
C SER A 328 -40.71 -55.48 -17.35
N GLU A 329 -40.48 -54.96 -18.53
CA GLU A 329 -39.14 -54.45 -18.94
C GLU A 329 -38.75 -53.21 -18.11
N ALA A 330 -39.72 -52.31 -17.82
CA ALA A 330 -39.54 -51.21 -16.95
C ALA A 330 -39.07 -51.64 -15.54
N LEU A 331 -39.76 -52.63 -14.93
CA LEU A 331 -39.34 -53.12 -13.61
C LEU A 331 -37.96 -53.79 -13.64
N ALA A 332 -37.59 -54.45 -14.72
CA ALA A 332 -36.27 -55.08 -14.87
C ALA A 332 -35.17 -53.98 -14.96
N SER A 333 -35.43 -52.86 -15.65
CA SER A 333 -34.50 -51.70 -15.72
C SER A 333 -34.34 -51.05 -14.36
N LEU A 334 -35.43 -50.76 -13.66
CA LEU A 334 -35.40 -50.19 -12.32
C LEU A 334 -34.69 -51.08 -11.29
N ALA A 335 -34.84 -52.45 -11.42
CA ALA A 335 -34.14 -53.37 -10.57
C ALA A 335 -32.61 -53.37 -10.77
N ARG A 336 -32.12 -53.03 -11.97
CA ARG A 336 -30.68 -52.83 -12.23
C ARG A 336 -30.17 -51.51 -11.70
N ALA A 337 -30.99 -50.46 -11.69
CA ALA A 337 -30.61 -49.13 -11.16
C ALA A 337 -30.51 -49.10 -9.63
N GLU A 338 -31.41 -49.80 -8.91
CA GLU A 338 -31.52 -49.73 -7.46
C GLU A 338 -30.22 -50.03 -6.70
N PRO A 339 -29.48 -51.15 -6.95
CA PRO A 339 -28.24 -51.45 -6.22
C PRO A 339 -27.16 -50.40 -6.44
N ILE A 340 -27.14 -49.75 -7.61
CA ILE A 340 -26.20 -48.67 -7.91
C ILE A 340 -26.50 -47.47 -6.99
N PHE A 341 -27.74 -47.02 -6.96
CA PHE A 341 -28.13 -45.89 -6.17
C PHE A 341 -28.05 -46.12 -4.65
N VAL A 342 -28.27 -47.36 -4.22
CA VAL A 342 -28.08 -47.78 -2.82
C VAL A 342 -26.61 -47.69 -2.43
N LYS A 343 -25.71 -48.27 -3.26
CA LYS A 343 -24.26 -48.22 -3.04
C LYS A 343 -23.73 -46.78 -2.98
N GLU A 344 -24.18 -45.96 -3.91
CA GLU A 344 -23.77 -44.52 -4.00
C GLU A 344 -24.56 -43.61 -3.04
N ASN A 345 -25.45 -44.18 -2.21
CA ASN A 345 -26.33 -43.43 -1.30
C ASN A 345 -27.12 -42.28 -1.99
N ASN A 346 -27.48 -42.45 -3.25
CA ASN A 346 -28.16 -41.43 -4.04
C ASN A 346 -29.67 -41.42 -3.78
N GLN A 347 -30.06 -40.81 -2.67
CA GLN A 347 -31.46 -40.75 -2.22
C GLN A 347 -32.40 -40.05 -3.22
N ARG A 348 -31.91 -39.10 -4.03
CA ARG A 348 -32.72 -38.41 -5.05
C ARG A 348 -33.18 -39.36 -6.16
N PHE A 349 -32.27 -40.17 -6.69
CA PHE A 349 -32.60 -41.13 -7.72
C PHE A 349 -33.41 -42.33 -7.14
N LEU A 350 -33.12 -42.75 -5.91
CA LEU A 350 -33.94 -43.75 -5.22
C LEU A 350 -35.38 -43.28 -5.04
N THR A 351 -35.58 -42.03 -4.66
CA THR A 351 -36.93 -41.45 -4.53
C THR A 351 -37.69 -41.55 -5.85
N ARG A 352 -37.09 -41.13 -6.94
CA ARG A 352 -37.70 -41.21 -8.28
C ARG A 352 -37.96 -42.67 -8.68
N LEU A 353 -37.02 -43.58 -8.42
CA LEU A 353 -37.14 -44.99 -8.72
C LEU A 353 -38.33 -45.63 -8.00
N TYR A 354 -38.48 -45.37 -6.69
CA TYR A 354 -39.60 -45.94 -5.92
C TYR A 354 -40.94 -45.33 -6.32
N GLU A 355 -40.99 -44.08 -6.70
CA GLU A 355 -42.17 -43.41 -7.26
C GLU A 355 -42.66 -44.13 -8.53
N VAL A 356 -41.76 -44.30 -9.50
CA VAL A 356 -42.07 -44.97 -10.78
C VAL A 356 -42.48 -46.42 -10.56
N ARG A 357 -41.76 -47.13 -9.70
CA ARG A 357 -42.02 -48.53 -9.38
C ARG A 357 -43.36 -48.72 -8.67
N SER A 358 -43.77 -47.79 -7.80
CA SER A 358 -45.08 -47.81 -7.17
C SER A 358 -46.21 -47.68 -8.20
N ARG A 359 -46.10 -46.75 -9.15
CA ARG A 359 -47.10 -46.58 -10.25
C ARG A 359 -47.19 -47.81 -11.14
N ILE A 360 -46.05 -48.43 -11.46
CA ILE A 360 -46.04 -49.67 -12.29
C ILE A 360 -46.75 -50.83 -11.58
N PHE A 361 -46.50 -51.06 -10.28
CA PHE A 361 -47.15 -52.06 -9.50
C PHE A 361 -48.65 -51.83 -9.35
N GLU A 362 -49.04 -50.53 -9.17
CA GLU A 362 -50.44 -50.12 -9.13
C GLU A 362 -51.14 -50.45 -10.47
N SER A 363 -50.54 -50.07 -11.60
CA SER A 363 -51.08 -50.39 -12.96
C SER A 363 -51.18 -51.86 -13.25
N LYS A 364 -50.36 -52.74 -12.58
CA LYS A 364 -50.42 -54.17 -12.65
C LYS A 364 -51.42 -54.81 -11.67
N GLY A 365 -52.09 -54.01 -10.85
CA GLY A 365 -53.00 -54.49 -9.79
C GLY A 365 -52.28 -55.13 -8.59
N GLN A 366 -50.97 -54.98 -8.48
CA GLN A 366 -50.14 -55.53 -7.41
C GLN A 366 -50.09 -54.55 -6.23
N ILE A 367 -51.19 -54.38 -5.51
CA ILE A 367 -51.42 -53.35 -4.52
C ILE A 367 -50.45 -53.43 -3.34
N LYS A 368 -50.08 -54.66 -2.91
CA LYS A 368 -49.11 -54.78 -1.78
C LYS A 368 -47.74 -54.28 -2.16
N GLU A 369 -47.23 -54.58 -3.32
CA GLU A 369 -45.95 -54.10 -3.87
C GLU A 369 -45.99 -52.59 -4.17
N ALA A 370 -47.10 -52.08 -4.70
CA ALA A 370 -47.33 -50.66 -4.90
C ALA A 370 -47.23 -49.90 -3.58
N LEU A 371 -47.92 -50.36 -2.54
CA LEU A 371 -47.91 -49.75 -1.20
C LEU A 371 -46.50 -49.80 -0.57
N ALA A 372 -45.79 -50.95 -0.74
CA ALA A 372 -44.43 -51.08 -0.22
C ALA A 372 -43.47 -50.03 -0.86
N ASN A 373 -43.54 -49.86 -2.19
CA ASN A 373 -42.74 -48.85 -2.90
C ASN A 373 -43.18 -47.42 -2.60
N LEU A 374 -44.48 -47.16 -2.43
CA LEU A 374 -44.98 -45.88 -2.00
C LEU A 374 -44.43 -45.49 -0.60
N LYS A 375 -44.36 -46.42 0.34
CA LYS A 375 -43.73 -46.18 1.66
C LYS A 375 -42.24 -45.85 1.53
N LEU A 376 -41.51 -46.56 0.64
CA LEU A 376 -40.10 -46.24 0.37
C LEU A 376 -39.95 -44.86 -0.28
N TYR A 377 -40.79 -44.53 -1.24
CA TYR A 377 -40.83 -43.18 -1.84
C TYR A 377 -41.06 -42.10 -0.81
N VAL A 378 -42.09 -42.20 0.04
CA VAL A 378 -42.38 -41.23 1.09
C VAL A 378 -41.21 -41.11 2.06
N LYS A 379 -40.64 -42.25 2.49
CA LYS A 379 -39.49 -42.28 3.41
C LYS A 379 -38.28 -41.56 2.81
N THR A 380 -37.89 -41.88 1.56
CA THR A 380 -36.72 -41.28 0.91
C THR A 380 -36.97 -39.83 0.59
N ARG A 381 -38.17 -39.47 0.11
CA ARG A 381 -38.55 -38.07 -0.16
C ARG A 381 -38.47 -37.22 1.09
N THR A 382 -39.09 -37.67 2.20
CA THR A 382 -39.04 -36.93 3.46
C THR A 382 -37.60 -36.78 3.97
N ALA A 383 -36.77 -37.80 3.82
CA ALA A 383 -35.36 -37.73 4.19
C ALA A 383 -34.60 -36.70 3.35
N VAL A 384 -34.81 -36.67 2.03
CA VAL A 384 -34.21 -35.68 1.12
C VAL A 384 -34.68 -34.26 1.46
N GLU A 385 -36.00 -34.06 1.62
CA GLU A 385 -36.57 -32.75 1.97
C GLU A 385 -36.03 -32.23 3.31
N LYS A 386 -35.94 -33.10 4.32
CA LYS A 386 -35.38 -32.74 5.62
C LYS A 386 -33.91 -32.29 5.50
N VAL A 387 -33.07 -33.06 4.83
CA VAL A 387 -31.67 -32.72 4.62
C VAL A 387 -31.54 -31.39 3.86
N LEU A 388 -32.31 -31.20 2.78
CA LEU A 388 -32.29 -29.93 2.03
C LEU A 388 -32.73 -28.75 2.88
N MET A 389 -33.74 -28.90 3.75
CA MET A 389 -34.18 -27.85 4.65
C MET A 389 -33.10 -27.48 5.68
N GLU A 390 -32.45 -28.50 6.27
CA GLU A 390 -31.32 -28.31 7.18
C GLU A 390 -30.16 -27.57 6.49
N GLN A 391 -29.78 -28.00 5.28
CA GLN A 391 -28.73 -27.41 4.50
C GLN A 391 -29.04 -25.93 4.11
N ARG A 392 -30.28 -25.65 3.67
CA ARG A 392 -30.72 -24.28 3.39
C ARG A 392 -30.68 -23.38 4.64
N THR A 393 -31.07 -23.93 5.79
CA THR A 393 -31.03 -23.20 7.06
C THR A 393 -29.59 -22.86 7.48
N LEU A 394 -28.68 -23.83 7.35
CA LEU A 394 -27.25 -23.61 7.60
C LEU A 394 -26.67 -22.55 6.66
N GLN A 395 -27.02 -22.64 5.38
CA GLN A 395 -26.59 -21.67 4.38
C GLN A 395 -27.09 -20.25 4.69
N MET A 396 -28.37 -20.08 5.04
CA MET A 396 -28.91 -18.76 5.43
C MET A 396 -28.20 -18.19 6.64
N ARG A 397 -27.88 -19.02 7.64
CA ARG A 397 -27.11 -18.59 8.82
C ARG A 397 -25.71 -18.12 8.42
N PHE A 398 -25.03 -18.90 7.59
CA PHE A 398 -23.69 -18.54 7.10
C PHE A 398 -23.72 -17.22 6.34
N GLU A 399 -24.66 -17.02 5.43
CA GLU A 399 -24.80 -15.78 4.65
C GLU A 399 -25.11 -14.58 5.57
N PHE A 400 -25.98 -14.77 6.56
CA PHE A 400 -26.27 -13.73 7.54
C PHE A 400 -25.01 -13.33 8.35
N ASP A 401 -24.24 -14.33 8.82
CA ASP A 401 -23.01 -14.08 9.55
C ASP A 401 -21.94 -13.40 8.67
N MET A 402 -21.85 -13.79 7.40
CA MET A 402 -20.95 -13.14 6.44
C MET A 402 -21.35 -11.69 6.17
N ALA A 403 -22.64 -11.43 5.91
CA ALA A 403 -23.15 -10.08 5.70
C ALA A 403 -22.91 -9.19 6.93
N ARG A 404 -23.08 -9.75 8.12
CA ARG A 404 -22.81 -9.06 9.40
C ARG A 404 -21.32 -8.72 9.54
N LYS A 405 -20.42 -9.65 9.23
CA LYS A 405 -18.96 -9.41 9.26
C LYS A 405 -18.56 -8.35 8.26
N GLU A 406 -19.09 -8.42 7.04
CA GLU A 406 -18.82 -7.44 6.00
C GLU A 406 -19.28 -6.03 6.41
N LEU A 407 -20.51 -5.91 6.95
CA LEU A 407 -21.00 -4.65 7.47
C LEU A 407 -20.13 -4.10 8.62
N ALA A 408 -19.67 -4.97 9.51
CA ALA A 408 -18.76 -4.59 10.60
C ALA A 408 -17.40 -4.12 10.04
N HIS A 409 -16.87 -4.79 9.03
CA HIS A 409 -15.63 -4.41 8.35
C HIS A 409 -15.76 -3.05 7.65
N GLN A 410 -16.85 -2.83 6.91
CA GLN A 410 -17.13 -1.53 6.27
C GLN A 410 -17.28 -0.42 7.29
N THR A 411 -17.98 -0.68 8.42
CA THR A 411 -18.13 0.27 9.52
C THR A 411 -16.76 0.63 10.13
N LEU A 412 -15.89 -0.37 10.32
CA LEU A 412 -14.53 -0.15 10.84
C LEU A 412 -13.69 0.67 9.87
N LYS A 413 -13.74 0.33 8.58
CA LYS A 413 -13.04 1.07 7.51
C LYS A 413 -13.49 2.53 7.44
N THR A 414 -14.80 2.77 7.53
CA THR A 414 -15.36 4.14 7.55
C THR A 414 -14.87 4.91 8.78
N LYS A 415 -14.83 4.27 9.96
CA LYS A 415 -14.27 4.90 11.17
C LYS A 415 -12.79 5.23 11.02
N GLN A 416 -11.99 4.34 10.42
CA GLN A 416 -10.58 4.60 10.15
C GLN A 416 -10.38 5.79 9.21
N LEU A 417 -11.15 5.86 8.11
CA LEU A 417 -11.10 7.00 7.19
C LEU A 417 -11.48 8.33 7.86
N LEU A 418 -12.50 8.32 8.74
CA LEU A 418 -12.87 9.51 9.51
C LEU A 418 -11.75 9.93 10.47
N GLN A 419 -11.13 8.99 11.18
CA GLN A 419 -10.00 9.28 12.07
C GLN A 419 -8.79 9.83 11.29
N GLU A 420 -8.48 9.29 10.12
CA GLU A 420 -7.43 9.81 9.26
C GLU A 420 -7.72 11.24 8.80
N ALA A 421 -8.96 11.51 8.39
CA ALA A 421 -9.40 12.85 8.00
C ALA A 421 -9.30 13.87 9.18
N GLU A 422 -9.72 13.47 10.38
CA GLU A 422 -9.57 14.29 11.59
C GLU A 422 -8.08 14.58 11.91
N LEU A 423 -7.23 13.54 11.83
CA LEU A 423 -5.79 13.70 12.03
C LEU A 423 -5.16 14.63 10.99
N GLN A 424 -5.61 14.55 9.75
CA GLN A 424 -5.15 15.45 8.69
C GLN A 424 -5.57 16.90 8.97
N GLN A 425 -6.82 17.14 9.35
CA GLN A 425 -7.29 18.48 9.76
C GLN A 425 -6.48 19.03 10.95
N LEU A 426 -6.20 18.19 11.95
CA LEU A 426 -5.39 18.59 13.11
C LEU A 426 -3.94 18.93 12.71
N ARG A 427 -3.36 18.21 11.73
CA ARG A 427 -2.02 18.51 11.19
C ARG A 427 -2.02 19.84 10.44
N GLU A 428 -3.00 20.09 9.59
CA GLU A 428 -3.15 21.35 8.87
C GLU A 428 -3.34 22.54 9.83
N ARG A 429 -4.22 22.38 10.82
CA ARG A 429 -4.44 23.40 11.85
C ARG A 429 -3.15 23.73 12.63
N ARG A 430 -2.37 22.71 13.02
CA ARG A 430 -1.06 22.89 13.66
C ARG A 430 -0.06 23.58 12.75
N TYR A 431 -0.01 23.23 11.48
CA TYR A 431 0.84 23.88 10.49
C TYR A 431 0.55 25.38 10.41
N TRP A 432 -0.72 25.76 10.31
CA TRP A 432 -1.13 27.17 10.32
C TRP A 432 -0.78 27.87 11.63
N GLN A 433 -0.92 27.20 12.77
CA GLN A 433 -0.50 27.74 14.06
C GLN A 433 1.00 28.03 14.10
N TYR A 434 1.84 27.11 13.66
CA TYR A 434 3.30 27.32 13.58
C TYR A 434 3.65 28.46 12.62
N LEU A 435 2.98 28.56 11.49
CA LEU A 435 3.19 29.65 10.53
C LEU A 435 2.86 31.00 11.13
N VAL A 436 1.75 31.13 11.83
CA VAL A 436 1.37 32.38 12.53
C VAL A 436 2.38 32.73 13.62
N VAL A 437 2.79 31.76 14.44
CA VAL A 437 3.79 31.99 15.50
C VAL A 437 5.13 32.40 14.90
N SER A 438 5.59 31.77 13.86
CA SER A 438 6.84 32.12 13.19
C SER A 438 6.79 33.54 12.58
N LEU A 439 5.65 33.89 11.98
CA LEU A 439 5.44 35.25 11.45
C LEU A 439 5.50 36.29 12.57
N LEU A 440 4.85 36.06 13.69
CA LEU A 440 4.89 36.94 14.86
C LEU A 440 6.31 37.10 15.41
N LEU A 441 7.10 36.03 15.47
CA LEU A 441 8.49 36.07 15.88
C LEU A 441 9.36 36.91 14.92
N VAL A 442 9.12 36.77 13.62
CA VAL A 442 9.82 37.61 12.61
C VAL A 442 9.45 39.08 12.77
N LEU A 443 8.17 39.40 12.93
CA LEU A 443 7.70 40.76 13.15
C LEU A 443 8.30 41.37 14.44
N MET A 444 8.34 40.58 15.51
CA MET A 444 8.98 40.98 16.76
C MET A 444 10.49 41.25 16.57
N GLY A 445 11.18 40.37 15.85
CA GLY A 445 12.59 40.56 15.49
C GLY A 445 12.85 41.86 14.72
N ILE A 446 11.99 42.15 13.74
CA ILE A 446 12.04 43.39 12.96
C ILE A 446 11.81 44.62 13.89
N ALA A 447 10.83 44.56 14.78
CA ALA A 447 10.54 45.65 15.71
C ALA A 447 11.72 45.90 16.67
N VAL A 448 12.30 44.84 17.25
CA VAL A 448 13.49 44.94 18.11
C VAL A 448 14.69 45.51 17.36
N PHE A 449 14.91 45.05 16.11
CA PHE A 449 15.99 45.57 15.27
C PHE A 449 15.81 47.06 14.95
N TYR A 450 14.58 47.48 14.64
CA TYR A 450 14.28 48.91 14.40
C TYR A 450 14.50 49.75 15.66
N GLN A 451 14.05 49.27 16.82
CA GLN A 451 14.24 49.93 18.10
C GLN A 451 15.73 50.05 18.48
N TYR A 452 16.52 49.01 18.21
CA TYR A 452 17.97 49.02 18.43
C TYR A 452 18.67 50.04 17.53
N ARG A 453 18.33 50.10 16.24
CA ARG A 453 18.85 51.13 15.33
C ARG A 453 18.49 52.56 15.79
N ARG A 454 17.25 52.77 16.21
CA ARG A 454 16.79 54.07 16.71
C ARG A 454 17.54 54.47 17.97
N SER A 455 17.74 53.56 18.90
CA SER A 455 18.49 53.80 20.13
C SER A 455 19.95 54.20 19.86
N ARG A 456 20.64 53.50 18.95
CA ARG A 456 22.03 53.87 18.56
C ARG A 456 22.13 55.27 17.95
N LYS A 457 21.18 55.65 17.09
CA LYS A 457 21.15 56.99 16.47
C LYS A 457 20.93 58.07 17.51
N MET A 458 20.06 57.84 18.48
CA MET A 458 19.82 58.78 19.59
C MET A 458 21.06 58.92 20.51
N HIS A 459 21.81 57.85 20.70
CA HIS A 459 23.01 57.88 21.54
C HIS A 459 24.13 58.69 20.90
N HIS A 460 24.31 58.59 19.59
CA HIS A 460 25.32 59.39 18.85
C HIS A 460 25.02 60.88 18.89
N LEU A 461 23.76 61.26 18.69
CA LEU A 461 23.32 62.67 18.75
C LEU A 461 23.45 63.32 20.16
N ALA A 462 23.41 62.50 21.20
CA ALA A 462 23.51 62.96 22.58
C ALA A 462 24.96 63.21 23.06
N MET A 463 26.00 62.74 22.33
CA MET A 463 27.39 62.69 22.78
C MET A 463 28.34 63.65 21.99
N THR A 464 27.92 64.13 20.82
CA THR A 464 28.71 64.95 19.93
C THR A 464 28.12 66.36 19.83
N ASP A 465 28.96 67.36 19.56
CA ASP A 465 28.54 68.75 19.19
C ASP A 465 28.13 68.72 17.71
N GLU A 466 26.91 69.17 17.42
CA GLU A 466 26.33 69.05 16.07
C GLU A 466 27.09 69.91 15.03
N LEU A 467 27.72 70.97 15.46
CA LEU A 467 28.46 71.89 14.56
C LEU A 467 29.85 71.31 14.26
N THR A 468 30.61 71.00 15.32
CA THR A 468 32.06 70.72 15.21
C THR A 468 32.37 69.23 15.08
N GLY A 469 31.40 68.34 15.36
CA GLY A 469 31.58 66.89 15.30
C GLY A 469 32.40 66.29 16.45
N ILE A 470 33.10 67.08 17.24
CA ILE A 470 33.84 66.64 18.43
C ILE A 470 32.89 66.36 19.60
N HIS A 471 33.41 65.91 20.76
CA HIS A 471 32.58 65.73 21.93
C HIS A 471 31.85 67.00 22.35
N ASN A 472 30.59 66.92 22.68
CA ASN A 472 29.85 68.04 23.27
C ASN A 472 30.25 68.21 24.73
N ARG A 473 29.83 69.35 25.31
CA ARG A 473 30.16 69.73 26.70
C ARG A 473 29.89 68.59 27.70
N ARG A 474 28.76 67.93 27.56
CA ARG A 474 28.36 66.83 28.48
C ARG A 474 29.29 65.66 28.38
N GLN A 475 29.66 65.27 27.18
CA GLN A 475 30.50 64.08 26.92
C GLN A 475 31.95 64.34 27.31
N ILE A 476 32.53 65.58 26.98
CA ILE A 476 33.92 65.86 27.33
C ILE A 476 34.09 65.97 28.84
N GLN A 477 33.12 66.55 29.53
CA GLN A 477 33.15 66.58 31.00
C GLN A 477 33.08 65.20 31.62
N LYS A 478 32.22 64.29 31.08
CA LYS A 478 32.16 62.93 31.56
C LYS A 478 33.48 62.18 31.34
N LEU A 479 34.07 62.30 30.15
CA LEU A 479 35.37 61.70 29.85
C LEU A 479 36.48 62.29 30.70
N GLY A 480 36.41 63.61 30.98
CA GLY A 480 37.32 64.27 31.87
C GLY A 480 37.24 63.73 33.29
N GLU A 481 36.04 63.55 33.81
CA GLU A 481 35.86 63.00 35.14
C GLU A 481 36.41 61.54 35.23
N GLU A 482 36.15 60.74 34.20
CA GLU A 482 36.70 59.37 34.09
C GLU A 482 38.23 59.38 34.09
N SER A 483 38.87 60.25 33.30
CA SER A 483 40.33 60.43 33.24
C SER A 483 40.91 61.01 34.54
N PHE A 484 40.25 61.96 35.18
CA PHE A 484 40.63 62.54 36.48
C PHE A 484 40.64 61.43 37.55
N GLN A 485 39.62 60.63 37.68
CA GLN A 485 39.57 59.54 38.66
C GLN A 485 40.63 58.49 38.37
N GLN A 486 40.85 58.15 37.11
CA GLN A 486 41.86 57.20 36.68
C GLN A 486 43.27 57.67 37.04
N SER A 487 43.58 58.93 36.76
CA SER A 487 44.86 59.52 37.10
C SER A 487 45.10 59.53 38.60
N ARG A 488 44.11 59.97 39.40
CA ARG A 488 44.20 59.91 40.89
C ARG A 488 44.45 58.50 41.44
N SER A 489 43.90 57.50 40.84
CA SER A 489 44.07 56.12 41.31
C SER A 489 45.39 55.46 40.85
N SER A 490 45.86 55.83 39.66
CA SER A 490 47.08 55.28 39.07
C SER A 490 48.36 56.01 39.39
N GLY A 491 48.24 57.26 39.84
CA GLY A 491 49.37 58.18 40.05
C GLY A 491 50.04 58.69 38.79
N LYS A 492 49.44 58.49 37.64
CA LYS A 492 49.93 59.00 36.35
C LYS A 492 49.52 60.43 36.15
N PRO A 493 50.36 61.23 35.43
CA PRO A 493 50.03 62.62 35.18
C PRO A 493 48.78 62.75 34.30
N PHE A 494 47.98 63.79 34.51
CA PHE A 494 46.84 64.13 33.71
C PHE A 494 46.78 65.64 33.57
N SER A 495 46.77 66.11 32.33
CA SER A 495 46.69 67.56 32.05
C SER A 495 45.41 67.88 31.25
N VAL A 496 44.95 69.08 31.44
CA VAL A 496 43.86 69.68 30.66
C VAL A 496 44.30 70.93 29.98
N LEU A 497 43.84 71.16 28.76
CA LEU A 497 44.00 72.44 28.06
C LEU A 497 42.63 73.06 27.91
N LEU A 498 42.52 74.33 28.25
CA LEU A 498 41.36 75.15 27.94
C LEU A 498 41.73 76.14 26.86
N LEU A 499 41.06 76.10 25.74
CA LEU A 499 41.31 76.93 24.57
C LEU A 499 40.13 77.89 24.36
N ASP A 500 40.46 79.16 23.97
CA ASP A 500 39.45 80.14 23.61
C ASP A 500 39.91 80.92 22.36
N ILE A 501 38.99 81.08 21.41
CA ILE A 501 39.29 81.78 20.14
C ILE A 501 39.29 83.28 20.34
N TYR A 502 40.37 83.90 19.93
CA TYR A 502 40.57 85.34 20.05
C TYR A 502 39.56 86.10 19.20
N HIS A 503 38.85 87.08 19.86
CA HIS A 503 37.86 87.94 19.24
C HIS A 503 36.81 87.27 18.40
N PHE A 504 36.43 86.03 18.76
CA PHE A 504 35.45 85.26 18.00
C PHE A 504 34.12 85.99 17.82
N LYS A 505 33.70 86.75 18.82
CA LYS A 505 32.51 87.57 18.70
C LYS A 505 32.67 88.63 17.57
N GLN A 506 33.85 89.24 17.42
CA GLN A 506 34.11 90.22 16.32
C GLN A 506 34.09 89.50 14.95
N VAL A 507 34.60 88.28 14.88
CA VAL A 507 34.50 87.46 13.67
C VAL A 507 33.02 87.21 13.30
N ASN A 508 32.19 86.92 14.26
CA ASN A 508 30.75 86.77 14.04
C ASN A 508 30.05 88.04 13.64
N ASP A 509 30.39 89.17 14.36
CA ASP A 509 29.77 90.47 14.13
C ASP A 509 30.17 91.08 12.78
N GLN A 510 31.40 90.86 12.31
CA GLN A 510 31.94 91.41 11.06
C GLN A 510 31.72 90.50 9.83
N LEU A 511 31.85 89.17 9.98
CA LEU A 511 31.86 88.23 8.87
C LEU A 511 30.61 87.33 8.85
N GLY A 512 29.78 87.43 9.87
CA GLY A 512 28.56 86.71 10.00
C GLY A 512 28.72 85.31 10.67
N HIS A 513 27.64 84.82 11.27
CA HIS A 513 27.64 83.53 12.04
C HIS A 513 28.09 82.34 11.23
N HIS A 514 27.81 82.26 9.92
CA HIS A 514 28.25 81.14 9.06
C HIS A 514 29.77 81.03 8.96
N VAL A 515 30.46 82.20 8.88
CA VAL A 515 31.93 82.24 8.88
C VAL A 515 32.46 81.84 10.25
N GLY A 516 31.82 82.33 11.33
CA GLY A 516 32.16 81.92 12.69
C GLY A 516 31.97 80.37 12.88
N ASP A 517 30.88 79.81 12.38
CA ASP A 517 30.67 78.35 12.43
C ASP A 517 31.78 77.58 11.68
N SER A 518 32.18 78.05 10.50
CA SER A 518 33.32 77.48 9.76
C SER A 518 34.63 77.60 10.54
N VAL A 519 34.86 78.71 11.26
CA VAL A 519 36.03 78.88 12.15
C VAL A 519 35.99 77.89 13.30
N LEU A 520 34.84 77.68 13.94
CA LEU A 520 34.70 76.68 15.01
C LEU A 520 35.02 75.30 14.54
N VAL A 521 34.48 74.88 13.37
CA VAL A 521 34.76 73.59 12.75
C VAL A 521 36.25 73.46 12.41
N ALA A 522 36.85 74.46 11.80
CA ALA A 522 38.25 74.42 11.43
C ALA A 522 39.18 74.36 12.67
N VAL A 523 38.90 75.14 13.72
CA VAL A 523 39.63 75.07 14.99
C VAL A 523 39.49 73.72 15.66
N ALA A 524 38.28 73.20 15.75
CA ALA A 524 38.01 71.83 16.31
C ALA A 524 38.81 70.77 15.59
N SER A 525 38.68 70.70 14.24
CA SER A 525 39.37 69.70 13.40
C SER A 525 40.91 69.90 13.46
N SER A 526 41.42 71.12 13.45
CA SER A 526 42.84 71.36 13.57
C SER A 526 43.40 70.94 14.92
N ALA A 527 42.68 71.27 16.00
CA ALA A 527 43.09 70.85 17.34
C ALA A 527 43.03 69.32 17.51
N GLU A 528 41.94 68.68 17.06
CA GLU A 528 41.78 67.20 17.09
C GLU A 528 42.92 66.50 16.33
N GLY A 529 43.31 67.03 15.16
CA GLY A 529 44.40 66.49 14.34
C GLY A 529 45.78 66.54 15.02
N GLN A 530 45.93 67.29 16.13
CA GLN A 530 47.17 67.38 16.92
C GLN A 530 47.19 66.44 18.13
N LEU A 531 46.10 65.73 18.34
CA LEU A 531 45.89 64.87 19.51
C LEU A 531 46.20 63.41 19.23
N ARG A 532 46.64 62.68 20.23
CA ARG A 532 46.86 61.20 20.19
C ARG A 532 45.55 60.50 20.36
N SER A 533 45.53 59.21 20.09
CA SER A 533 44.32 58.35 20.21
C SER A 533 43.72 58.33 21.63
N LEU A 534 44.49 58.54 22.67
CA LEU A 534 44.03 58.62 24.06
C LEU A 534 43.50 60.02 24.45
N ASP A 535 43.97 61.06 23.78
CA ASP A 535 43.54 62.43 24.06
C ASP A 535 42.11 62.64 23.59
N ARG A 536 41.40 63.54 24.21
CA ARG A 536 40.01 63.85 23.86
C ARG A 536 39.84 65.39 23.78
N ILE A 537 39.07 65.82 22.80
CA ILE A 537 38.68 67.23 22.69
C ILE A 537 37.14 67.29 22.65
N GLY A 538 36.63 68.33 23.27
CA GLY A 538 35.23 68.67 23.24
C GLY A 538 34.97 70.14 23.31
N ARG A 539 33.82 70.53 22.77
CA ARG A 539 33.37 71.94 22.85
C ARG A 539 32.76 72.19 24.22
N ASN A 540 33.42 73.00 25.03
CA ASN A 540 33.01 73.25 26.41
C ASN A 540 32.03 74.43 26.53
N GLY A 541 32.02 75.34 25.56
CA GLY A 541 31.17 76.56 25.50
C GLY A 541 31.11 77.08 24.08
N GLY A 542 30.59 78.28 23.88
CA GLY A 542 30.45 78.93 22.57
C GLY A 542 31.70 78.87 21.69
N GLU A 543 32.83 79.43 22.17
CA GLU A 543 34.13 79.53 21.50
C GLU A 543 35.24 78.80 22.26
N GLU A 544 34.86 78.08 23.32
CA GLU A 544 35.78 77.40 24.21
C GLU A 544 35.86 75.88 23.92
N PHE A 545 37.07 75.34 23.90
CA PHE A 545 37.36 73.93 23.74
C PHE A 545 38.15 73.39 24.92
N LEU A 546 37.75 72.21 25.39
CA LEU A 546 38.47 71.52 26.45
C LEU A 546 39.16 70.29 25.83
N VAL A 547 40.48 70.22 26.06
CA VAL A 547 41.29 69.05 25.70
C VAL A 547 41.70 68.31 26.95
N LEU A 548 41.56 67.02 26.93
CA LEU A 548 41.97 66.11 27.99
C LEU A 548 43.19 65.34 27.51
N LEU A 549 44.26 65.36 28.30
CA LEU A 549 45.53 64.70 27.98
C LEU A 549 45.90 63.71 29.09
N PRO A 550 45.35 62.45 28.99
CA PRO A 550 45.74 61.42 29.92
C PRO A 550 47.24 61.05 29.79
N ASP A 551 47.83 60.60 30.87
CA ASP A 551 49.23 60.18 30.94
C ASP A 551 50.22 61.23 30.42
N THR A 552 49.92 62.51 30.63
CA THR A 552 50.67 63.64 30.08
C THR A 552 50.94 64.69 31.20
N GLY A 553 52.21 64.95 31.46
CA GLY A 553 52.62 65.97 32.42
C GLY A 553 52.53 67.39 31.86
N LEU A 554 52.73 68.42 32.69
CA LEU A 554 52.55 69.86 32.33
C LEU A 554 53.45 70.28 31.16
N ASP A 555 54.69 69.86 31.14
CA ASP A 555 55.64 70.25 30.09
C ASP A 555 55.23 69.75 28.73
N GLU A 556 54.88 68.48 28.66
CA GLU A 556 54.35 67.86 27.45
C GLU A 556 52.97 68.45 27.01
N ALA A 557 52.12 68.76 28.00
CA ALA A 557 50.84 69.43 27.75
C ALA A 557 51.03 70.83 27.12
N VAL A 558 52.03 71.56 27.55
CA VAL A 558 52.39 72.84 26.95
C VAL A 558 52.92 72.69 25.53
N GLU A 559 53.71 71.66 25.26
CA GLU A 559 54.13 71.34 23.88
C GLU A 559 52.93 70.98 22.96
N VAL A 560 51.98 70.25 23.44
CA VAL A 560 50.73 69.97 22.73
C VAL A 560 49.95 71.25 22.50
N ALA A 561 49.80 72.04 23.51
CA ALA A 561 49.11 73.35 23.42
C ALA A 561 49.76 74.31 22.42
N GLU A 562 51.09 74.46 22.43
CA GLU A 562 51.82 75.24 21.46
C GLU A 562 51.67 74.73 20.03
N ARG A 563 51.69 73.41 19.84
CA ARG A 563 51.44 72.78 18.54
C ARG A 563 50.05 73.11 18.04
N ILE A 564 49.03 72.97 18.91
CA ILE A 564 47.64 73.33 18.58
C ILE A 564 47.55 74.81 18.22
N ARG A 565 48.08 75.72 19.08
CA ARG A 565 48.07 77.15 18.86
C ARG A 565 48.73 77.54 17.52
N TYR A 566 49.90 76.97 17.24
CA TYR A 566 50.62 77.20 15.99
C TYR A 566 49.86 76.73 14.78
N GLN A 567 49.31 75.52 14.80
CA GLN A 567 48.52 74.99 13.69
C GLN A 567 47.23 75.79 13.45
N ILE A 568 46.58 76.28 14.52
CA ILE A 568 45.39 77.10 14.37
C ILE A 568 45.79 78.50 13.77
N SER A 569 46.96 79.06 14.10
CA SER A 569 47.42 80.29 13.52
C SER A 569 47.73 80.23 12.01
N LEU A 570 47.88 79.04 11.47
CA LEU A 570 48.11 78.79 10.04
C LEU A 570 46.80 78.46 9.27
N LEU A 571 45.68 78.44 9.97
CA LEU A 571 44.41 78.07 9.33
C LEU A 571 43.98 79.13 8.32
N LYS A 572 43.60 78.65 7.15
CA LYS A 572 42.87 79.42 6.16
C LYS A 572 41.43 78.91 6.15
N VAL A 573 40.51 79.78 6.55
CA VAL A 573 39.10 79.46 6.62
C VAL A 573 38.36 80.29 5.57
N ASP A 574 37.51 79.60 4.79
CA ASP A 574 36.72 80.25 3.76
C ASP A 574 35.84 81.35 4.36
N GLY A 575 35.89 82.53 3.75
CA GLY A 575 35.15 83.73 4.23
C GLY A 575 35.92 84.61 5.22
N VAL A 576 37.11 84.15 5.70
CA VAL A 576 38.00 84.96 6.50
C VAL A 576 39.00 85.65 5.56
N PRO A 577 39.14 87.06 5.58
CA PRO A 577 40.03 87.79 4.68
C PRO A 577 41.48 87.35 4.79
N GLU A 578 42.22 87.36 3.65
CA GLU A 578 43.68 87.13 3.66
C GLU A 578 44.40 88.17 4.57
N GLY A 579 45.14 87.62 5.55
CA GLY A 579 45.83 88.46 6.57
C GLY A 579 45.15 88.47 7.93
N HIS A 580 43.94 87.93 8.06
CA HIS A 580 43.28 87.82 9.36
C HIS A 580 43.57 86.40 9.91
N ALA A 581 44.61 86.28 10.71
CA ALA A 581 44.97 84.97 11.32
C ALA A 581 44.05 84.67 12.51
N ILE A 582 43.60 83.43 12.56
CA ILE A 582 42.81 82.90 13.70
C ILE A 582 43.79 82.58 14.83
N HIS A 583 43.56 83.12 15.97
CA HIS A 583 44.43 82.96 17.14
C HIS A 583 43.64 82.36 18.30
N VAL A 584 44.32 81.58 19.13
CA VAL A 584 43.74 80.97 20.34
C VAL A 584 44.62 81.33 21.56
N SER A 585 44.00 81.55 22.68
CA SER A 585 44.68 81.57 23.96
C SER A 585 44.43 80.25 24.68
N ILE A 586 45.50 79.63 25.17
CA ILE A 586 45.43 78.33 25.79
C ILE A 586 45.98 78.38 27.20
N GLY A 587 45.21 77.86 28.13
CA GLY A 587 45.67 77.63 29.50
C GLY A 587 45.88 76.14 29.73
N CYS A 588 47.03 75.75 30.26
CA CYS A 588 47.42 74.38 30.58
C CYS A 588 47.48 74.19 32.09
N ALA A 589 46.84 73.09 32.57
CA ALA A 589 46.97 72.69 33.98
C ALA A 589 47.18 71.21 34.08
N GLU A 590 48.11 70.80 34.91
CA GLU A 590 48.31 69.43 35.31
C GLU A 590 47.60 69.18 36.64
N LEU A 591 47.04 67.97 36.78
CA LEU A 591 46.43 67.50 38.02
C LEU A 591 47.42 67.57 39.17
N SER A 592 47.05 68.31 40.21
CA SER A 592 47.85 68.43 41.45
C SER A 592 47.09 67.89 42.67
N SER A 593 47.77 67.79 43.78
CA SER A 593 47.17 67.46 45.06
C SER A 593 46.14 68.48 45.58
N LEU A 594 46.09 69.62 44.99
CA LEU A 594 45.17 70.69 45.35
C LEU A 594 43.81 70.57 44.63
N ASP A 595 43.71 69.72 43.59
CA ASP A 595 42.50 69.56 42.82
C ASP A 595 41.63 68.46 43.43
N GLU A 596 40.52 68.83 44.06
CA GLU A 596 39.57 67.83 44.61
C GLU A 596 38.62 67.29 43.52
N THR A 597 38.35 68.08 42.54
CA THR A 597 37.45 67.78 41.42
C THR A 597 38.06 68.13 40.07
N LEU A 598 37.57 67.49 38.97
CA LEU A 598 37.91 67.93 37.62
C LEU A 598 37.62 69.44 37.40
N SER A 599 36.59 69.99 38.05
CA SER A 599 36.24 71.38 37.95
C SER A 599 37.32 72.28 38.50
N ASP A 600 38.05 71.85 39.54
CA ASP A 600 39.15 72.66 40.12
C ASP A 600 40.38 72.69 39.20
N LEU A 601 40.71 71.58 38.57
CA LEU A 601 41.74 71.48 37.55
C LEU A 601 41.39 72.33 36.32
N ILE A 602 40.15 72.28 35.83
CA ILE A 602 39.67 73.10 34.71
C ILE A 602 39.73 74.63 35.09
N LYS A 603 39.36 75.02 36.32
CA LYS A 603 39.45 76.39 36.78
C LYS A 603 40.89 76.89 36.81
N ARG A 604 41.86 76.06 37.14
CA ARG A 604 43.29 76.44 37.07
C ARG A 604 43.73 76.66 35.62
N ALA A 605 43.30 75.79 34.69
CA ALA A 605 43.54 76.00 33.27
C ALA A 605 42.84 77.22 32.75
N ASP A 606 41.65 77.58 33.21
CA ASP A 606 40.92 78.78 32.88
C ASP A 606 41.69 80.06 33.38
N GLY A 607 42.14 80.04 34.64
CA GLY A 607 43.00 81.08 35.18
C GLY A 607 44.26 81.28 34.35
N ALA A 608 44.93 80.24 33.88
CA ALA A 608 46.06 80.29 32.98
C ALA A 608 45.68 80.84 31.59
N MET A 609 44.57 80.41 31.03
CA MET A 609 44.05 80.93 29.76
C MET A 609 43.72 82.42 29.87
N TYR A 610 43.15 82.89 30.99
CA TYR A 610 42.87 84.29 31.25
C TYR A 610 44.15 85.11 31.31
N ARG A 611 45.21 84.61 31.95
CA ARG A 611 46.55 85.28 31.93
C ARG A 611 47.14 85.37 30.51
N ALA A 612 46.95 84.28 29.69
CA ALA A 612 47.34 84.30 28.29
C ALA A 612 46.61 85.42 27.51
N LYS A 613 45.32 85.64 27.79
CA LYS A 613 44.51 86.70 27.21
C LYS A 613 45.01 88.08 27.62
N GLN A 614 45.48 88.31 28.87
CA GLN A 614 46.00 89.54 29.36
C GLN A 614 47.43 89.85 28.87
N ALA A 615 48.28 88.84 28.71
CA ALA A 615 49.71 88.99 28.34
C ALA A 615 49.94 89.22 26.84
N GLY A 616 48.93 89.52 26.06
CA GLY A 616 49.06 89.84 24.64
C GLY A 616 48.32 88.86 23.72
N ARG A 617 47.64 87.84 24.30
CA ARG A 617 46.84 86.79 23.59
C ARG A 617 47.70 85.94 22.64
N ASN A 618 47.09 84.97 21.93
CA ASN A 618 47.83 84.02 21.08
C ASN A 618 49.03 83.40 21.81
N LEU A 619 48.84 83.05 23.03
CA LEU A 619 49.85 82.54 23.94
C LEU A 619 49.36 81.29 24.68
N VAL A 620 50.30 80.47 25.07
CA VAL A 620 50.08 79.38 26.00
C VAL A 620 50.58 79.71 27.36
N MET A 621 49.80 79.60 28.40
CA MET A 621 50.20 79.84 29.78
C MET A 621 49.97 78.61 30.66
N ARG A 622 50.86 78.41 31.60
CA ARG A 622 50.78 77.33 32.60
C ARG A 622 49.97 77.80 33.81
N ALA A 623 49.22 76.93 34.36
CA ALA A 623 48.64 77.11 35.67
C ALA A 623 49.77 77.01 36.76
N GLU A 624 49.76 77.89 37.70
CA GLU A 624 50.62 77.87 38.86
C GLU A 624 50.10 76.87 39.92
#